data_9047b4395edc19ed6cec62cff9bf9481
#
_entry.id   9047b4395edc19ed6cec62cff9bf9481
#
_cell.length_a   1.000
_cell.length_b   1.000
_cell.length_c   1.000
_cell.angle_alpha   90.00
_cell.angle_beta   90.00
_cell.angle_gamma   90.00
#
_symmetry.space_group_name_H-M   'P 1'
#
loop_
_entity.id
_entity.type
_entity.pdbx_description
1 polymer ?
#
loop_
_entity_poly.entity_id
_entity_poly.type
_entity_poly.pdbx_seq_one_letter_code
_entity_poly.pdbx_strand_id
1 'polypeptide(L)'
;MASVALPLIFPAVQIDKEYFGDGAMRQATPLSPAIRLGAEKILIISTHETSERPAISDYLAQYPSFEKITGYMLGALFLDGLYSDIERLDRINQIIINAKNAEIKTNKKLMKHIDYLVIAPSEDPNEIAQKYYHHIPLSIRLLLQGLGLLEDRESELLSFLLFESVYTKELIDLGYRDGIKKKEEIIDFMGQ
;
A
#
# COMPACT_ATOMS: atom_id res chain seq x y z
N MET A 1 -10.47 14.77 -0.40
CA MET A 1 -10.11 15.20 -1.76
C MET A 1 -8.61 15.36 -1.94
N ALA A 2 -7.87 16.11 -1.08
CA ALA A 2 -6.42 16.22 -1.21
C ALA A 2 -5.66 14.88 -1.12
N SER A 3 -6.16 13.94 -0.33
CA SER A 3 -5.55 12.60 -0.16
C SER A 3 -5.66 11.67 -1.39
N VAL A 4 -6.38 12.07 -2.43
CA VAL A 4 -6.44 11.33 -3.72
C VAL A 4 -5.83 12.16 -4.85
N ALA A 5 -5.19 13.29 -4.53
CA ALA A 5 -4.52 14.14 -5.51
C ALA A 5 -3.14 13.58 -5.86
N LEU A 6 -3.17 12.46 -6.62
CA LEU A 6 -1.99 11.80 -7.16
C LEU A 6 -1.25 12.73 -8.11
N PRO A 7 0.06 12.97 -7.92
CA PRO A 7 0.84 13.80 -8.82
C PRO A 7 0.74 13.32 -10.26
N LEU A 8 0.75 14.24 -11.20
CA LEU A 8 0.64 14.03 -12.64
C LEU A 8 -0.75 13.57 -13.12
N ILE A 9 -1.59 12.97 -12.24
CA ILE A 9 -2.90 12.42 -12.61
C ILE A 9 -4.01 13.38 -12.16
N PHE A 10 -3.95 13.83 -10.91
CA PHE A 10 -4.96 14.75 -10.37
C PHE A 10 -4.34 16.09 -9.93
N PRO A 11 -5.06 17.19 -10.10
CA PRO A 11 -4.59 18.49 -9.65
C PRO A 11 -4.54 18.57 -8.13
N ALA A 12 -3.56 19.31 -7.61
CA ALA A 12 -3.49 19.63 -6.19
C ALA A 12 -4.76 20.36 -5.73
N VAL A 13 -5.20 20.10 -4.51
CA VAL A 13 -6.41 20.70 -3.93
C VAL A 13 -6.04 21.93 -3.13
N GLN A 14 -6.64 23.05 -3.45
CA GLN A 14 -6.46 24.28 -2.67
C GLN A 14 -7.34 24.24 -1.41
N ILE A 15 -6.72 24.41 -0.24
CA ILE A 15 -7.38 24.56 1.04
C ILE A 15 -6.87 25.87 1.62
N ASP A 16 -7.77 26.82 1.83
CA ASP A 16 -7.45 28.21 2.19
C ASP A 16 -6.48 28.86 1.18
N LYS A 17 -5.24 29.09 1.58
CA LYS A 17 -4.20 29.75 0.75
C LYS A 17 -3.08 28.79 0.32
N GLU A 18 -3.19 27.51 0.65
CA GLU A 18 -2.16 26.51 0.40
C GLU A 18 -2.66 25.41 -0.52
N TYR A 19 -1.75 24.76 -1.24
CA TYR A 19 -2.05 23.63 -2.10
C TYR A 19 -1.61 22.33 -1.45
N PHE A 20 -2.49 21.33 -1.47
CA PHE A 20 -2.29 20.03 -0.87
C PHE A 20 -2.38 18.93 -1.93
N GLY A 21 -1.46 17.99 -1.85
CA GLY A 21 -1.46 16.74 -2.64
C GLY A 21 -1.62 15.52 -1.75
N ASP A 22 -1.47 14.34 -2.31
CA ASP A 22 -1.54 13.10 -1.58
C ASP A 22 -0.44 13.01 -0.51
N GLY A 23 -0.85 12.63 0.70
CA GLY A 23 0.04 12.51 1.86
C GLY A 23 1.06 11.39 1.73
N ALA A 24 0.79 10.37 0.92
CA ALA A 24 1.70 9.24 0.68
C ALA A 24 3.07 9.71 0.15
N MET A 25 3.10 10.83 -0.57
CA MET A 25 4.36 11.43 -1.07
C MET A 25 5.34 11.83 0.04
N ARG A 26 4.84 12.14 1.24
CA ARG A 26 5.67 12.58 2.38
C ARG A 26 5.71 11.58 3.52
N GLN A 27 4.76 10.66 3.55
CA GLN A 27 4.62 9.66 4.60
C GLN A 27 4.97 8.29 4.07
N ALA A 28 6.26 8.08 3.85
CA ALA A 28 6.80 6.79 3.43
C ALA A 28 6.70 5.69 4.50
N THR A 29 6.30 6.06 5.75
CA THR A 29 6.25 5.13 6.89
C THR A 29 4.89 5.23 7.60
N PRO A 30 3.88 4.48 7.15
CA PRO A 30 2.50 4.59 7.68
C PRO A 30 2.38 4.14 9.15
N LEU A 31 3.29 3.30 9.66
CA LEU A 31 3.26 2.82 11.05
C LEU A 31 3.85 3.82 12.05
N SER A 32 4.73 4.71 11.61
CA SER A 32 5.45 5.64 12.48
C SER A 32 4.55 6.53 13.36
N PRO A 33 3.43 7.08 12.89
CA PRO A 33 2.53 7.86 13.73
C PRO A 33 1.93 7.05 14.88
N ALA A 34 1.46 5.83 14.63
CA ALA A 34 0.88 4.95 15.64
C ALA A 34 1.93 4.60 16.71
N ILE A 35 3.14 4.27 16.29
CA ILE A 35 4.27 3.97 17.19
C ILE A 35 4.61 5.17 18.06
N ARG A 36 4.69 6.37 17.49
CA ARG A 36 4.98 7.61 18.22
C ARG A 36 3.91 7.98 19.25
N LEU A 37 2.66 7.66 18.95
CA LEU A 37 1.53 7.85 19.86
C LEU A 37 1.48 6.79 20.99
N GLY A 38 2.39 5.81 20.96
CA GLY A 38 2.53 4.81 22.01
C GLY A 38 1.66 3.57 21.81
N ALA A 39 1.26 3.26 20.57
CA ALA A 39 0.54 2.03 20.28
C ALA A 39 1.32 0.79 20.75
N GLU A 40 0.63 -0.14 21.38
CA GLU A 40 1.15 -1.42 21.82
C GLU A 40 0.79 -2.53 20.84
N LYS A 41 -0.34 -2.35 20.14
CA LYS A 41 -0.84 -3.24 19.11
C LYS A 41 -1.23 -2.41 17.88
N ILE A 42 -0.94 -2.91 16.69
CA ILE A 42 -1.25 -2.25 15.43
C ILE A 42 -1.96 -3.22 14.50
N LEU A 43 -3.21 -2.95 14.16
CA LEU A 43 -3.91 -3.63 13.09
C LEU A 43 -3.60 -2.92 11.78
N ILE A 44 -2.98 -3.64 10.85
CA ILE A 44 -2.56 -3.13 9.54
C ILE A 44 -3.52 -3.68 8.48
N ILE A 45 -4.19 -2.79 7.76
CA ILE A 45 -5.03 -3.17 6.61
C ILE A 45 -4.27 -2.77 5.35
N SER A 46 -3.78 -3.77 4.62
CA SER A 46 -3.08 -3.57 3.35
C SER A 46 -4.06 -3.54 2.19
N THR A 47 -3.75 -2.75 1.17
CA THR A 47 -4.45 -2.75 -0.12
C THR A 47 -3.78 -3.64 -1.16
N HIS A 48 -2.68 -4.30 -0.79
CA HIS A 48 -1.90 -5.17 -1.66
C HIS A 48 -1.76 -6.55 -1.04
N GLU A 49 -1.68 -7.56 -1.89
CA GLU A 49 -1.38 -8.92 -1.49
C GLU A 49 -0.02 -8.98 -0.78
N THR A 50 0.10 -9.86 0.22
CA THR A 50 1.34 -10.06 1.00
C THR A 50 2.32 -10.98 0.28
N SER A 51 2.14 -11.24 -1.01
CA SER A 51 3.06 -12.08 -1.77
C SER A 51 4.44 -11.43 -1.87
N GLU A 52 5.46 -12.26 -1.77
CA GLU A 52 6.86 -11.88 -1.93
C GLU A 52 7.01 -11.05 -3.21
N ARG A 53 7.85 -10.00 -3.15
CA ARG A 53 8.19 -9.21 -4.34
C ARG A 53 8.39 -10.15 -5.51
N PRO A 54 7.72 -9.94 -6.65
CA PRO A 54 7.97 -10.78 -7.81
C PRO A 54 9.48 -10.77 -8.07
N ALA A 55 10.06 -11.96 -8.13
CA ALA A 55 11.45 -12.11 -8.48
C ALA A 55 11.68 -11.30 -9.76
N ILE A 56 12.75 -10.53 -9.82
CA ILE A 56 13.15 -9.77 -11.00
C ILE A 56 13.13 -10.77 -12.16
N SER A 57 11.99 -10.84 -12.85
CA SER A 57 11.85 -11.75 -13.97
C SER A 57 12.66 -11.17 -15.12
N ASP A 58 13.20 -12.06 -15.98
CA ASP A 58 13.99 -11.79 -17.18
C ASP A 58 13.32 -10.79 -18.12
N TYR A 59 13.25 -9.52 -17.71
CA TYR A 59 12.97 -8.45 -18.66
C TYR A 59 14.21 -8.33 -19.56
N LEU A 60 14.06 -8.75 -20.79
CA LEU A 60 14.99 -8.41 -21.85
C LEU A 60 15.35 -6.93 -21.68
N ALA A 61 16.62 -6.63 -21.54
CA ALA A 61 17.15 -5.31 -21.21
C ALA A 61 16.87 -4.30 -22.34
N GLN A 62 15.63 -3.92 -22.50
CA GLN A 62 15.24 -2.77 -23.31
C GLN A 62 15.25 -1.53 -22.44
N TYR A 63 15.72 -0.42 -22.99
CA TYR A 63 15.67 0.86 -22.28
C TYR A 63 14.20 1.17 -21.91
N PRO A 64 13.90 1.38 -20.62
CA PRO A 64 12.53 1.59 -20.18
C PRO A 64 11.96 2.85 -20.82
N SER A 65 10.74 2.78 -21.32
CA SER A 65 10.02 3.94 -21.83
C SER A 65 9.75 4.95 -20.68
N PHE A 66 9.46 6.19 -21.02
CA PHE A 66 9.12 7.22 -20.04
C PHE A 66 7.90 6.78 -19.18
N GLU A 67 6.99 6.08 -19.78
CA GLU A 67 5.80 5.52 -19.17
C GLU A 67 6.16 4.49 -18.09
N LYS A 68 7.04 3.55 -18.42
CA LYS A 68 7.52 2.53 -17.45
C LYS A 68 8.23 3.18 -16.28
N ILE A 69 9.05 4.20 -16.53
CA ILE A 69 9.73 4.94 -15.48
C ILE A 69 8.71 5.66 -14.57
N THR A 70 7.72 6.31 -15.17
CA THR A 70 6.68 7.04 -14.41
C THR A 70 5.80 6.08 -13.62
N GLY A 71 5.38 4.96 -14.21
CA GLY A 71 4.63 3.90 -13.54
C GLY A 71 5.40 3.33 -12.35
N TYR A 72 6.67 3.00 -12.54
CA TYR A 72 7.55 2.52 -11.48
C TYR A 72 7.72 3.56 -10.35
N MET A 73 7.91 4.84 -10.68
CA MET A 73 8.04 5.90 -9.68
C MET A 73 6.76 6.07 -8.86
N LEU A 74 5.59 6.00 -9.50
CA LEU A 74 4.31 6.08 -8.80
C LEU A 74 4.07 4.82 -7.96
N GLY A 75 4.34 3.63 -8.48
CA GLY A 75 4.28 2.38 -7.74
C GLY A 75 5.16 2.41 -6.49
N ALA A 76 6.42 2.77 -6.64
CA ALA A 76 7.36 2.87 -5.53
C ALA A 76 6.93 3.86 -4.43
N LEU A 77 6.28 4.97 -4.82
CA LEU A 77 5.76 5.95 -3.85
C LEU A 77 4.61 5.41 -3.01
N PHE A 78 3.78 4.51 -3.57
CA PHE A 78 2.55 4.05 -2.91
C PHE A 78 2.65 2.63 -2.33
N LEU A 79 3.53 1.77 -2.86
CA LEU A 79 3.56 0.35 -2.56
C LEU A 79 4.67 -0.07 -1.60
N ASP A 80 5.86 0.47 -1.73
CA ASP A 80 7.05 -0.03 -1.01
C ASP A 80 7.14 0.37 0.47
N GLY A 81 6.42 1.41 0.88
CA GLY A 81 6.54 1.98 2.23
C GLY A 81 6.10 1.03 3.35
N LEU A 82 5.01 0.30 3.16
CA LEU A 82 4.43 -0.55 4.20
C LEU A 82 5.32 -1.76 4.54
N TYR A 83 5.80 -2.47 3.52
CA TYR A 83 6.65 -3.65 3.74
C TYR A 83 7.97 -3.30 4.40
N SER A 84 8.57 -2.19 3.99
CA SER A 84 9.78 -1.67 4.61
C SER A 84 9.57 -1.31 6.09
N ASP A 85 8.40 -0.78 6.44
CA ASP A 85 8.04 -0.46 7.81
C ASP A 85 7.81 -1.71 8.67
N ILE A 86 7.11 -2.71 8.13
CA ILE A 86 6.89 -4.00 8.81
C ILE A 86 8.23 -4.68 9.08
N GLU A 87 9.10 -4.79 8.07
CA GLU A 87 10.43 -5.38 8.22
C GLU A 87 11.27 -4.64 9.28
N ARG A 88 11.20 -3.31 9.31
CA ARG A 88 11.87 -2.50 10.33
C ARG A 88 11.29 -2.75 11.72
N LEU A 89 9.97 -2.87 11.85
CA LEU A 89 9.30 -3.17 13.10
C LEU A 89 9.71 -4.54 13.62
N ASP A 90 9.76 -5.56 12.77
CA ASP A 90 10.22 -6.90 13.12
C ASP A 90 11.66 -6.90 13.63
N ARG A 91 12.56 -6.21 12.94
CA ARG A 91 13.96 -6.07 13.39
C ARG A 91 14.05 -5.43 14.77
N ILE A 92 13.25 -4.37 15.02
CA ILE A 92 13.22 -3.70 16.33
C ILE A 92 12.66 -4.64 17.40
N ASN A 93 11.57 -5.35 17.11
CA ASN A 93 10.99 -6.33 18.03
C ASN A 93 12.00 -7.44 18.38
N GLN A 94 12.73 -7.97 17.39
CA GLN A 94 13.79 -8.97 17.61
C GLN A 94 14.92 -8.44 18.51
N ILE A 95 15.36 -7.20 18.28
CA ILE A 95 16.37 -6.56 19.14
C ILE A 95 15.88 -6.47 20.58
N ILE A 96 14.62 -6.09 20.80
CA ILE A 96 14.02 -5.98 22.14
C ILE A 96 13.95 -7.34 22.83
N ILE A 97 13.53 -8.39 22.12
CA ILE A 97 13.47 -9.76 22.62
C ILE A 97 14.87 -10.25 23.02
N ASN A 98 15.85 -10.07 22.15
CA ASN A 98 17.22 -10.48 22.38
C ASN A 98 17.85 -9.72 23.57
N ALA A 99 17.60 -8.41 23.69
CA ALA A 99 18.06 -7.61 24.80
C ALA A 99 17.44 -8.04 26.15
N LYS A 100 16.17 -8.43 26.16
CA LYS A 100 15.51 -9.00 27.34
C LYS A 100 16.13 -10.34 27.75
N ASN A 101 16.38 -11.23 26.78
CA ASN A 101 16.98 -12.54 27.01
C ASN A 101 18.43 -12.45 27.49
N ALA A 102 19.17 -11.41 27.10
CA ALA A 102 20.54 -11.15 27.53
C ALA A 102 20.64 -10.34 28.83
N GLU A 103 19.54 -10.09 29.55
CA GLU A 103 19.46 -9.24 30.76
C GLU A 103 20.06 -7.84 30.59
N ILE A 104 20.15 -7.35 29.36
CA ILE A 104 20.68 -6.02 29.10
C ILE A 104 19.64 -4.98 29.56
N LYS A 105 20.04 -4.07 30.43
CA LYS A 105 19.21 -2.94 30.88
C LYS A 105 18.96 -1.99 29.72
N THR A 106 17.95 -2.29 28.93
CA THR A 106 17.45 -1.37 27.89
C THR A 106 16.62 -0.28 28.56
N ASN A 107 16.72 0.93 28.08
CA ASN A 107 15.88 2.02 28.57
C ASN A 107 14.42 1.72 28.18
N LYS A 108 13.68 1.08 29.08
CA LYS A 108 12.29 0.59 28.87
C LYS A 108 11.32 1.66 28.34
N LYS A 109 11.71 2.94 28.46
CA LYS A 109 10.87 4.06 28.04
C LYS A 109 10.99 4.36 26.53
N LEU A 110 12.04 3.85 25.86
CA LEU A 110 12.36 4.17 24.46
C LEU A 110 12.12 3.01 23.48
N MET A 111 12.07 1.77 23.96
CA MET A 111 11.92 0.59 23.10
C MET A 111 10.88 -0.36 23.70
N LYS A 112 9.69 -0.37 23.12
CA LYS A 112 8.58 -1.24 23.48
C LYS A 112 8.33 -2.23 22.35
N HIS A 113 8.10 -3.49 22.69
CA HIS A 113 7.61 -4.48 21.74
C HIS A 113 6.21 -4.06 21.27
N ILE A 114 5.97 -4.14 19.99
CA ILE A 114 4.70 -3.78 19.37
C ILE A 114 4.19 -4.99 18.61
N ASP A 115 3.06 -5.51 19.06
CA ASP A 115 2.37 -6.57 18.34
C ASP A 115 1.65 -5.99 17.13
N TYR A 116 1.65 -6.73 16.02
CA TYR A 116 0.89 -6.30 14.85
C TYR A 116 0.20 -7.47 14.17
N LEU A 117 -0.92 -7.19 13.51
CA LEU A 117 -1.65 -8.11 12.65
C LEU A 117 -1.86 -7.46 11.28
N VAL A 118 -1.51 -8.18 10.21
CA VAL A 118 -1.70 -7.71 8.83
C VAL A 118 -2.91 -8.40 8.21
N ILE A 119 -3.84 -7.61 7.71
CA ILE A 119 -4.93 -8.05 6.86
C ILE A 119 -4.63 -7.53 5.45
N ALA A 120 -4.40 -8.44 4.53
CA ALA A 120 -4.14 -8.16 3.13
C ALA A 120 -5.15 -8.88 2.24
N PRO A 121 -5.46 -8.36 1.05
CA PRO A 121 -6.33 -9.04 0.10
C PRO A 121 -5.72 -10.37 -0.33
N SER A 122 -6.57 -11.38 -0.56
CA SER A 122 -6.16 -12.72 -1.02
C SER A 122 -6.02 -12.83 -2.53
N GLU A 123 -6.40 -11.79 -3.26
CA GLU A 123 -6.29 -11.66 -4.72
C GLU A 123 -5.70 -10.29 -5.04
N ASP A 124 -4.88 -10.19 -6.10
CA ASP A 124 -4.30 -8.91 -6.50
C ASP A 124 -5.40 -7.97 -7.06
N PRO A 125 -5.62 -6.78 -6.46
CA PRO A 125 -6.54 -5.79 -6.98
C PRO A 125 -6.25 -5.36 -8.42
N ASN A 126 -4.98 -5.45 -8.87
CA ASN A 126 -4.61 -5.14 -10.25
C ASN A 126 -5.14 -6.20 -11.23
N GLU A 127 -5.06 -7.48 -10.87
CA GLU A 127 -5.64 -8.56 -11.70
C GLU A 127 -7.16 -8.40 -11.82
N ILE A 128 -7.81 -8.01 -10.72
CA ILE A 128 -9.24 -7.71 -10.74
C ILE A 128 -9.52 -6.50 -11.64
N ALA A 129 -8.74 -5.42 -11.53
CA ALA A 129 -8.90 -4.23 -12.35
C ALA A 129 -8.75 -4.51 -13.85
N GLN A 130 -7.85 -5.41 -14.24
CA GLN A 130 -7.65 -5.81 -15.63
C GLN A 130 -8.91 -6.42 -16.27
N LYS A 131 -9.71 -7.17 -15.49
CA LYS A 131 -10.99 -7.73 -15.97
C LYS A 131 -11.96 -6.61 -16.39
N TYR A 132 -11.88 -5.45 -15.76
CA TYR A 132 -12.76 -4.30 -15.97
C TYR A 132 -12.15 -3.18 -16.80
N TYR A 133 -11.01 -3.41 -17.44
CA TYR A 133 -10.34 -2.41 -18.30
C TYR A 133 -11.28 -1.78 -19.34
N HIS A 134 -12.20 -2.57 -19.88
CA HIS A 134 -13.15 -2.09 -20.92
C HIS A 134 -14.20 -1.12 -20.38
N HIS A 135 -14.39 -1.05 -19.06
CA HIS A 135 -15.33 -0.13 -18.42
C HIS A 135 -14.76 1.28 -18.23
N ILE A 136 -13.45 1.47 -18.45
CA ILE A 136 -12.82 2.79 -18.35
C ILE A 136 -13.45 3.73 -19.40
N PRO A 137 -13.95 4.91 -18.98
CA PRO A 137 -14.46 5.92 -19.91
C PRO A 137 -13.43 6.27 -21.00
N LEU A 138 -13.89 6.46 -22.23
CA LEU A 138 -13.02 6.69 -23.39
C LEU A 138 -12.10 7.90 -23.20
N SER A 139 -12.60 8.96 -22.54
CA SER A 139 -11.82 10.16 -22.23
C SER A 139 -10.63 9.88 -21.30
N ILE A 140 -10.86 9.08 -20.26
CA ILE A 140 -9.81 8.66 -19.32
C ILE A 140 -8.83 7.72 -19.99
N ARG A 141 -9.34 6.77 -20.80
CA ARG A 141 -8.50 5.85 -21.56
C ARG A 141 -7.57 6.60 -22.52
N LEU A 142 -8.06 7.58 -23.27
CA LEU A 142 -7.26 8.39 -24.18
C LEU A 142 -6.22 9.23 -23.43
N LEU A 143 -6.58 9.78 -22.27
CA LEU A 143 -5.66 10.51 -21.43
C LEU A 143 -4.52 9.60 -20.94
N LEU A 144 -4.86 8.43 -20.42
CA LEU A 144 -3.89 7.47 -19.90
C LEU A 144 -3.01 6.88 -21.03
N GLN A 145 -3.56 6.65 -22.21
CA GLN A 145 -2.78 6.27 -23.40
C GLN A 145 -1.84 7.40 -23.84
N GLY A 146 -2.31 8.65 -23.83
CA GLY A 146 -1.46 9.80 -24.17
C GLY A 146 -0.33 10.04 -23.17
N LEU A 147 -0.50 9.59 -21.94
CA LEU A 147 0.56 9.57 -20.90
C LEU A 147 1.38 8.26 -20.92
N GLY A 148 1.02 7.30 -21.79
CA GLY A 148 1.67 6.01 -21.90
C GLY A 148 1.41 5.04 -20.73
N LEU A 149 0.47 5.36 -19.87
CA LEU A 149 0.19 4.59 -18.65
C LEU A 149 -0.67 3.34 -18.91
N LEU A 150 -1.02 3.05 -20.15
CA LEU A 150 -1.89 1.91 -20.56
C LEU A 150 -1.25 1.00 -21.61
N GLU A 151 0.00 1.18 -21.98
CA GLU A 151 0.64 0.32 -23.00
C GLU A 151 0.90 -1.09 -22.48
N ASP A 152 1.21 -1.25 -21.19
CA ASP A 152 1.24 -2.55 -20.54
C ASP A 152 -0.08 -2.79 -19.80
N ARG A 153 -0.79 -3.88 -20.14
CA ARG A 153 -1.98 -4.34 -19.42
C ARG A 153 -1.71 -4.66 -17.94
N GLU A 154 -0.45 -4.75 -17.58
CA GLU A 154 0.06 -4.98 -16.23
C GLU A 154 0.30 -3.68 -15.43
N SER A 155 -0.27 -2.55 -15.89
CA SER A 155 -0.11 -1.28 -15.18
C SER A 155 -0.73 -1.34 -13.78
N GLU A 156 0.11 -1.36 -12.76
CA GLU A 156 -0.29 -1.29 -11.34
C GLU A 156 -1.18 -0.08 -11.03
N LEU A 157 -1.07 0.97 -11.86
CA LEU A 157 -1.86 2.19 -11.72
C LEU A 157 -3.34 2.00 -12.07
N LEU A 158 -3.69 0.93 -12.79
CA LEU A 158 -5.06 0.70 -13.21
C LEU A 158 -6.00 0.54 -12.02
N SER A 159 -5.58 -0.19 -10.99
CA SER A 159 -6.35 -0.40 -9.75
C SER A 159 -6.64 0.91 -9.01
N PHE A 160 -5.74 1.89 -9.09
CA PHE A 160 -5.93 3.21 -8.46
C PHE A 160 -6.83 4.17 -9.24
N LEU A 161 -7.02 3.93 -10.53
CA LEU A 161 -7.74 4.84 -11.42
C LEU A 161 -9.11 4.35 -11.83
N LEU A 162 -9.39 3.06 -11.58
CA LEU A 162 -10.67 2.46 -11.95
C LEU A 162 -11.70 2.68 -10.85
N PHE A 163 -12.51 3.73 -10.98
CA PHE A 163 -13.58 4.07 -10.04
C PHE A 163 -14.97 3.55 -10.47
N GLU A 164 -14.99 2.47 -11.27
CA GLU A 164 -16.24 1.89 -11.72
C GLU A 164 -16.94 1.05 -10.64
N SER A 165 -18.27 1.16 -10.59
CA SER A 165 -19.07 0.52 -9.52
C SER A 165 -18.94 -0.99 -9.50
N VAL A 166 -18.72 -1.62 -10.66
CA VAL A 166 -18.57 -3.07 -10.77
C VAL A 166 -17.26 -3.52 -10.13
N TYR A 167 -16.17 -2.82 -10.42
CA TYR A 167 -14.86 -3.08 -9.84
C TYR A 167 -14.86 -2.84 -8.33
N THR A 168 -15.38 -1.70 -7.88
CA THR A 168 -15.40 -1.37 -6.45
C THR A 168 -16.26 -2.34 -5.63
N LYS A 169 -17.35 -2.89 -6.20
CA LYS A 169 -18.12 -3.95 -5.55
C LYS A 169 -17.32 -5.22 -5.39
N GLU A 170 -16.58 -5.65 -6.42
CA GLU A 170 -15.75 -6.85 -6.32
C GLU A 170 -14.66 -6.69 -5.26
N LEU A 171 -14.04 -5.49 -5.15
CA LEU A 171 -13.09 -5.22 -4.08
C LEU A 171 -13.72 -5.24 -2.67
N ILE A 172 -14.94 -4.72 -2.53
CA ILE A 172 -15.69 -4.78 -1.27
C ILE A 172 -15.98 -6.22 -0.90
N ASP A 173 -16.44 -7.03 -1.86
CA ASP A 173 -16.76 -8.44 -1.64
C ASP A 173 -15.49 -9.25 -1.31
N LEU A 174 -14.35 -8.94 -1.94
CA LEU A 174 -13.05 -9.52 -1.62
C LEU A 174 -12.67 -9.18 -0.17
N GLY A 175 -12.67 -7.89 0.19
CA GLY A 175 -12.30 -7.46 1.53
C GLY A 175 -13.20 -8.05 2.61
N TYR A 176 -14.52 -8.18 2.34
CA TYR A 176 -15.46 -8.84 3.24
C TYR A 176 -15.12 -10.33 3.43
N ARG A 177 -14.88 -11.06 2.34
CA ARG A 177 -14.51 -12.48 2.39
C ARG A 177 -13.22 -12.69 3.18
N ASP A 178 -12.21 -11.87 2.93
CA ASP A 178 -10.91 -11.98 3.58
C ASP A 178 -10.96 -11.59 5.06
N GLY A 179 -11.74 -10.56 5.40
CA GLY A 179 -11.99 -10.18 6.78
C GLY A 179 -12.72 -11.28 7.56
N ILE A 180 -13.71 -11.96 6.96
CA ILE A 180 -14.40 -13.09 7.59
C ILE A 180 -13.46 -14.30 7.77
N LYS A 181 -12.61 -14.61 6.79
CA LYS A 181 -11.61 -15.69 6.94
C LYS A 181 -10.67 -15.47 8.12
N LYS A 182 -10.30 -14.21 8.38
CA LYS A 182 -9.40 -13.82 9.48
C LYS A 182 -10.12 -13.42 10.78
N LYS A 183 -11.44 -13.63 10.85
CA LYS A 183 -12.26 -13.17 11.98
C LYS A 183 -11.74 -13.64 13.34
N GLU A 184 -11.41 -14.91 13.49
CA GLU A 184 -10.94 -15.47 14.76
C GLU A 184 -9.58 -14.84 15.15
N GLU A 185 -8.65 -14.74 14.21
CA GLU A 185 -7.34 -14.11 14.39
C GLU A 185 -7.48 -12.63 14.82
N ILE A 186 -8.42 -11.91 14.21
CA ILE A 186 -8.70 -10.51 14.57
C ILE A 186 -9.27 -10.42 15.99
N ILE A 187 -10.22 -11.31 16.34
CA ILE A 187 -10.83 -11.32 17.68
C ILE A 187 -9.76 -11.62 18.74
N ASP A 188 -8.92 -12.62 18.52
CA ASP A 188 -7.85 -12.98 19.43
C ASP A 188 -6.83 -11.85 19.59
N PHE A 189 -6.47 -11.21 18.50
CA PHE A 189 -5.56 -10.06 18.50
C PHE A 189 -6.13 -8.87 19.26
N MET A 190 -7.42 -8.57 19.11
CA MET A 190 -8.08 -7.45 19.78
C MET A 190 -8.47 -7.78 21.23
N GLY A 191 -8.67 -9.06 21.56
CA GLY A 191 -9.12 -9.51 22.88
C GLY A 191 -8.01 -9.69 23.92
N GLN A 192 -6.76 -9.72 23.50
CA GLN A 192 -5.60 -9.74 24.39
C GLN A 192 -5.22 -8.32 24.80
#